data_49894f843743532f99f14f8ce0859777
#
_entry.id   49894f843743532f99f14f8ce0859777
#
_cell.length_a   1.000
_cell.length_b   1.000
_cell.length_c   1.000
_cell.angle_alpha   90.00
_cell.angle_beta   90.00
_cell.angle_gamma   90.00
#
_symmetry.space_group_name_H-M   'P 1'
#
loop_
_entity.id
_entity.type
_entity.pdbx_description
1 polymer ?
#
loop_
_entity_poly.entity_id
_entity_poly.type
_entity_poly.pdbx_seq_one_letter_code
_entity_poly.pdbx_strand_id
1 'polypeptide(L)'
;MKKKLLAFVMAATMVFSLAACGSSNSNDSSNSGNSSDSDSAQSGDEVQTFKLGSIGPLTGDAAIYGQAVVNGAQLAVDEINASDSKIKFEFQGEDDEADGEKSVNAYNTLMDWGMQVLVGPTTTGASMSVADACYNDRTFMITPSASAVDVTAGKDNVFQVCFTDPNQGTSSADYIAENMPDAKIAVLYRNDDAYSQGIHDTFVKEATDKGMAVVYEGTFTNDSATDFSVQLAGAQTAGANLVFMPIYYQPASIVLAQAKAMGYAPTFFGVDGMDGILT
;
A
#
# COMPACT_ATOMS: atom_id res chain seq x y z
N MET A 1 43.63 13.84 35.80
CA MET A 1 44.96 13.16 35.59
C MET A 1 44.97 12.50 34.24
N LYS A 2 45.68 13.09 33.30
CA LYS A 2 46.76 12.54 32.44
C LYS A 2 46.32 11.34 31.55
N LYS A 3 46.09 11.61 30.22
CA LYS A 3 46.97 11.25 29.07
C LYS A 3 46.94 9.77 28.70
N LYS A 4 46.72 9.32 27.43
CA LYS A 4 47.44 9.56 26.14
C LYS A 4 46.62 8.86 25.05
N LEU A 5 46.30 9.46 24.03
CA LEU A 5 46.72 9.53 22.61
C LEU A 5 47.57 8.33 22.15
N LEU A 6 47.11 7.57 21.17
CA LEU A 6 47.97 6.97 20.14
C LEU A 6 47.19 6.82 18.83
N ALA A 7 47.60 7.59 17.85
CA ALA A 7 47.25 7.48 16.46
C ALA A 7 48.12 6.39 15.80
N PHE A 8 47.55 5.60 14.90
CA PHE A 8 48.30 4.82 13.92
C PHE A 8 47.80 5.15 12.51
N VAL A 9 48.66 5.88 11.83
CA VAL A 9 48.64 6.10 10.38
C VAL A 9 49.36 4.90 9.76
N MET A 10 48.75 4.25 8.76
CA MET A 10 49.48 3.49 7.75
C MET A 10 48.88 3.75 6.37
N ALA A 11 49.68 4.51 5.64
CA ALA A 11 49.63 4.64 4.19
C ALA A 11 50.40 3.47 3.57
N ALA A 12 49.93 2.94 2.47
CA ALA A 12 50.77 2.25 1.45
C ALA A 12 49.90 1.92 0.26
N THR A 13 50.17 2.59 -0.76
CA THR A 13 50.92 2.36 -2.01
C THR A 13 50.11 1.74 -3.13
N MET A 14 49.80 2.63 -4.05
CA MET A 14 49.41 2.31 -5.44
C MET A 14 50.56 1.63 -6.15
N VAL A 15 50.27 0.58 -6.91
CA VAL A 15 51.17 0.11 -7.99
C VAL A 15 50.43 0.26 -9.30
N PHE A 16 50.87 1.26 -10.06
CA PHE A 16 50.60 1.41 -11.48
C PHE A 16 51.57 0.49 -12.25
N SER A 17 51.06 -0.34 -13.13
CA SER A 17 51.85 -0.97 -14.19
C SER A 17 51.32 -0.54 -15.55
N LEU A 18 51.99 0.45 -16.11
CA LEU A 18 51.98 0.74 -17.53
C LEU A 18 52.90 -0.28 -18.25
N ALA A 19 52.40 -0.93 -19.24
CA ALA A 19 53.26 -1.58 -20.26
C ALA A 19 53.09 -0.81 -21.56
N ALA A 20 54.19 -0.22 -21.98
CA ALA A 20 54.29 0.60 -23.16
C ALA A 20 54.62 -0.20 -24.42
N CYS A 21 54.24 0.38 -25.52
CA CYS A 21 54.51 0.07 -26.90
C CYS A 21 55.91 -0.40 -27.25
N GLY A 22 55.99 -1.31 -28.20
CA GLY A 22 57.15 -1.55 -29.03
C GLY A 22 56.78 -1.60 -30.51
N SER A 23 57.24 -0.58 -31.24
CA SER A 23 57.10 -0.43 -32.69
C SER A 23 58.23 -1.15 -33.40
N SER A 24 57.99 -1.81 -34.55
CA SER A 24 58.88 -1.76 -35.71
C SER A 24 58.29 -2.43 -36.94
N ASN A 25 58.24 -1.73 -37.89
CA ASN A 25 58.18 -1.60 -39.34
C ASN A 25 58.60 -2.83 -40.16
N SER A 26 57.83 -3.18 -41.20
CA SER A 26 58.18 -3.09 -42.61
C SER A 26 57.23 -3.89 -43.55
N ASN A 27 56.71 -3.14 -44.52
CA ASN A 27 56.39 -3.45 -45.93
C ASN A 27 56.01 -4.90 -46.36
N ASP A 28 54.91 -5.13 -47.04
CA ASP A 28 54.58 -4.77 -48.42
C ASP A 28 53.25 -5.42 -48.88
N SER A 29 52.58 -4.70 -49.81
CA SER A 29 51.67 -5.16 -50.89
C SER A 29 50.35 -5.83 -50.61
N SER A 30 49.30 -5.00 -50.87
CA SER A 30 48.13 -5.29 -51.72
C SER A 30 47.32 -6.59 -51.50
N ASN A 31 46.09 -6.43 -51.00
CA ASN A 31 44.92 -6.75 -51.81
C ASN A 31 43.62 -6.18 -51.16
N SER A 32 42.78 -5.68 -52.05
CA SER A 32 41.44 -5.20 -51.83
C SER A 32 40.50 -6.27 -51.21
N GLY A 33 39.86 -5.92 -50.10
CA GLY A 33 38.78 -6.72 -49.52
C GLY A 33 37.97 -5.85 -48.59
N ASN A 34 36.96 -5.22 -49.14
CA ASN A 34 35.95 -4.46 -48.41
C ASN A 34 35.17 -5.43 -47.53
N SER A 35 35.43 -5.45 -46.24
CA SER A 35 34.57 -6.01 -45.21
C SER A 35 34.13 -4.89 -44.32
N SER A 36 32.98 -4.35 -44.66
CA SER A 36 32.17 -3.57 -43.74
C SER A 36 31.78 -4.49 -42.60
N ASP A 37 32.51 -4.48 -41.51
CA ASP A 37 32.00 -4.93 -40.22
C ASP A 37 30.93 -3.94 -39.79
N SER A 38 29.71 -4.23 -40.27
CA SER A 38 28.49 -3.77 -39.64
C SER A 38 28.46 -4.46 -38.29
N ASP A 39 28.85 -3.75 -37.26
CA ASP A 39 28.47 -4.03 -35.90
C ASP A 39 26.95 -3.87 -35.84
N SER A 40 26.25 -4.87 -36.34
CA SER A 40 24.84 -5.05 -36.05
C SER A 40 24.78 -5.39 -34.56
N ALA A 41 24.51 -4.37 -33.76
CA ALA A 41 23.96 -4.57 -32.43
C ALA A 41 22.76 -5.48 -32.61
N GLN A 42 22.99 -6.76 -32.39
CA GLN A 42 21.99 -7.79 -32.26
C GLN A 42 21.25 -7.44 -30.97
N SER A 43 20.20 -6.57 -31.08
CA SER A 43 19.23 -6.44 -30.01
C SER A 43 18.55 -7.80 -29.90
N GLY A 44 19.15 -8.63 -29.06
CA GLY A 44 18.70 -9.97 -28.83
C GLY A 44 17.25 -9.97 -28.35
N ASP A 45 16.49 -10.90 -28.86
CA ASP A 45 15.18 -11.35 -28.41
C ASP A 45 15.27 -11.98 -26.99
N GLU A 46 15.98 -11.36 -26.07
CA GLU A 46 16.23 -11.89 -24.74
C GLU A 46 15.02 -11.63 -23.85
N VAL A 47 14.45 -12.69 -23.30
CA VAL A 47 13.39 -12.61 -22.29
C VAL A 47 13.97 -12.08 -21.00
N GLN A 48 13.41 -10.98 -20.49
CA GLN A 48 13.77 -10.41 -19.21
C GLN A 48 12.83 -10.89 -18.13
N THR A 49 13.36 -11.37 -17.02
CA THR A 49 12.57 -11.81 -15.86
C THR A 49 12.79 -10.86 -14.68
N PHE A 50 11.68 -10.41 -14.10
CA PHE A 50 11.66 -9.53 -12.92
C PHE A 50 11.03 -10.26 -11.75
N LYS A 51 11.45 -9.92 -10.52
CA LYS A 51 10.86 -10.43 -9.30
C LYS A 51 9.82 -9.45 -8.78
N LEU A 52 8.56 -9.87 -8.78
CA LEU A 52 7.42 -9.12 -8.30
C LEU A 52 6.97 -9.67 -6.96
N GLY A 53 7.07 -8.86 -5.91
CA GLY A 53 6.55 -9.15 -4.58
C GLY A 53 5.14 -8.62 -4.41
N SER A 54 4.36 -9.26 -3.55
CA SER A 54 3.07 -8.74 -3.10
C SER A 54 2.95 -8.88 -1.59
N ILE A 55 2.38 -7.87 -0.93
CA ILE A 55 2.13 -7.86 0.51
C ILE A 55 0.67 -7.55 0.76
N GLY A 56 0.06 -8.30 1.65
CA GLY A 56 -1.30 -8.03 2.10
C GLY A 56 -1.72 -9.01 3.18
N PRO A 57 -2.80 -8.72 3.91
CA PRO A 57 -3.32 -9.62 4.93
C PRO A 57 -3.88 -10.88 4.25
N LEU A 58 -3.17 -12.00 4.38
CA LEU A 58 -3.64 -13.30 3.90
C LEU A 58 -4.40 -14.05 4.99
N THR A 59 -4.17 -13.66 6.24
CA THR A 59 -4.86 -14.14 7.43
C THR A 59 -5.36 -12.96 8.29
N GLY A 60 -6.16 -13.25 9.33
CA GLY A 60 -6.75 -12.22 10.22
C GLY A 60 -7.98 -11.52 9.64
N ASP A 61 -8.34 -10.41 10.29
CA ASP A 61 -9.65 -9.74 10.14
C ASP A 61 -9.86 -9.02 8.80
N ALA A 62 -8.78 -8.78 8.05
CA ALA A 62 -8.81 -8.13 6.74
C ALA A 62 -8.39 -9.07 5.59
N ALA A 63 -8.37 -10.39 5.84
CA ALA A 63 -7.81 -11.38 4.93
C ALA A 63 -8.47 -11.38 3.54
N ILE A 64 -9.75 -11.09 3.42
CA ILE A 64 -10.44 -11.08 2.12
C ILE A 64 -9.85 -10.06 1.15
N TYR A 65 -9.40 -8.91 1.65
CA TYR A 65 -8.80 -7.86 0.80
C TYR A 65 -7.42 -8.29 0.32
N GLY A 66 -6.55 -8.74 1.24
CA GLY A 66 -5.20 -9.16 0.89
C GLY A 66 -5.17 -10.37 -0.02
N GLN A 67 -6.02 -11.37 0.24
CA GLN A 67 -6.17 -12.53 -0.64
C GLN A 67 -6.62 -12.12 -2.05
N ALA A 68 -7.56 -11.18 -2.18
CA ALA A 68 -7.99 -10.67 -3.48
C ALA A 68 -6.86 -9.97 -4.22
N VAL A 69 -6.08 -9.13 -3.53
CA VAL A 69 -4.92 -8.40 -4.10
C VAL A 69 -3.83 -9.37 -4.56
N VAL A 70 -3.40 -10.27 -3.68
CA VAL A 70 -2.31 -11.23 -3.99
C VAL A 70 -2.74 -12.19 -5.10
N ASN A 71 -3.97 -12.69 -5.06
CA ASN A 71 -4.49 -13.57 -6.12
C ASN A 71 -4.63 -12.82 -7.46
N GLY A 72 -5.06 -11.57 -7.44
CA GLY A 72 -5.14 -10.74 -8.64
C GLY A 72 -3.77 -10.47 -9.26
N ALA A 73 -2.76 -10.18 -8.44
CA ALA A 73 -1.38 -10.00 -8.88
C ALA A 73 -0.81 -11.31 -9.46
N GLN A 74 -1.02 -12.45 -8.81
CA GLN A 74 -0.60 -13.76 -9.30
C GLN A 74 -1.26 -14.09 -10.65
N LEU A 75 -2.56 -13.84 -10.78
CA LEU A 75 -3.28 -14.08 -12.04
C LEU A 75 -2.70 -13.24 -13.18
N ALA A 76 -2.41 -11.97 -12.94
CA ALA A 76 -1.79 -11.11 -13.95
C ALA A 76 -0.38 -11.60 -14.35
N VAL A 77 0.41 -12.07 -13.37
CA VAL A 77 1.72 -12.69 -13.63
C VAL A 77 1.58 -13.95 -14.48
N ASP A 78 0.63 -14.81 -14.16
CA ASP A 78 0.38 -16.05 -14.91
C ASP A 78 -0.02 -15.76 -16.36
N GLU A 79 -0.90 -14.77 -16.59
CA GLU A 79 -1.32 -14.33 -17.93
C GLU A 79 -0.14 -13.75 -18.73
N ILE A 80 0.67 -12.87 -18.12
CA ILE A 80 1.84 -12.29 -18.77
C ILE A 80 2.86 -13.38 -19.09
N ASN A 81 3.10 -14.30 -18.15
CA ASN A 81 4.05 -15.40 -18.34
C ASN A 81 3.60 -16.41 -19.42
N ALA A 82 2.29 -16.56 -19.62
CA ALA A 82 1.74 -17.42 -20.67
C ALA A 82 1.72 -16.74 -22.07
N SER A 83 1.86 -15.42 -22.14
CA SER A 83 1.84 -14.67 -23.39
C SER A 83 3.19 -14.69 -24.13
N ASP A 84 3.25 -14.10 -25.33
CA ASP A 84 4.49 -13.90 -26.09
C ASP A 84 5.32 -12.69 -25.59
N SER A 85 5.04 -12.17 -24.39
CA SER A 85 5.78 -11.06 -23.78
C SER A 85 7.24 -11.43 -23.56
N LYS A 86 8.13 -10.50 -23.89
CA LYS A 86 9.56 -10.60 -23.54
C LYS A 86 9.86 -10.28 -22.09
N ILE A 87 8.86 -9.80 -21.34
CA ILE A 87 8.93 -9.56 -19.91
C ILE A 87 8.19 -10.69 -19.21
N LYS A 88 8.84 -11.34 -18.27
CA LYS A 88 8.30 -12.39 -17.41
C LYS A 88 8.49 -12.02 -15.96
N PHE A 89 7.73 -12.62 -15.07
CA PHE A 89 7.81 -12.38 -13.64
C PHE A 89 7.96 -13.68 -12.85
N GLU A 90 8.85 -13.65 -11.86
CA GLU A 90 8.75 -14.53 -10.68
C GLU A 90 7.89 -13.81 -9.65
N PHE A 91 7.04 -14.53 -8.93
CA PHE A 91 6.09 -13.96 -7.99
C PHE A 91 6.24 -14.54 -6.58
N GLN A 92 6.19 -13.70 -5.56
CA GLN A 92 6.13 -14.11 -4.16
C GLN A 92 5.17 -13.19 -3.39
N GLY A 93 4.21 -13.80 -2.67
CA GLY A 93 3.27 -13.11 -1.78
C GLY A 93 3.63 -13.34 -0.32
N GLU A 94 3.52 -12.29 0.51
CA GLU A 94 3.77 -12.32 1.95
C GLU A 94 2.54 -11.83 2.73
N ASP A 95 2.29 -12.46 3.88
CA ASP A 95 1.21 -12.10 4.81
C ASP A 95 1.67 -11.04 5.79
N ASP A 96 0.93 -9.95 5.90
CA ASP A 96 1.16 -8.88 6.88
C ASP A 96 0.09 -8.79 7.97
N GLU A 97 -0.96 -9.60 7.90
CA GLU A 97 -2.10 -9.56 8.81
C GLU A 97 -2.67 -8.15 9.04
N ALA A 98 -2.51 -7.23 8.06
CA ALA A 98 -2.82 -5.80 8.15
C ALA A 98 -2.07 -5.05 9.28
N ASP A 99 -0.93 -5.56 9.71
CA ASP A 99 -0.08 -5.01 10.76
C ASP A 99 1.17 -4.33 10.15
N GLY A 100 1.48 -3.10 10.60
CA GLY A 100 2.58 -2.32 10.05
C GLY A 100 3.96 -2.92 10.31
N GLU A 101 4.20 -3.54 11.47
CA GLU A 101 5.49 -4.19 11.79
C GLU A 101 5.67 -5.46 10.96
N LYS A 102 4.62 -6.27 10.82
CA LYS A 102 4.64 -7.45 9.97
C LYS A 102 4.84 -7.08 8.49
N SER A 103 4.23 -5.98 8.03
CA SER A 103 4.44 -5.47 6.67
C SER A 103 5.90 -5.12 6.41
N VAL A 104 6.57 -4.46 7.35
CA VAL A 104 8.01 -4.17 7.24
C VAL A 104 8.84 -5.45 7.20
N ASN A 105 8.49 -6.45 8.00
CA ASN A 105 9.17 -7.75 7.98
C ASN A 105 8.94 -8.48 6.64
N ALA A 106 7.71 -8.46 6.12
CA ALA A 106 7.36 -9.00 4.80
C ALA A 106 8.15 -8.30 3.69
N TYR A 107 8.24 -6.96 3.73
CA TYR A 107 9.05 -6.19 2.80
C TYR A 107 10.52 -6.61 2.82
N ASN A 108 11.12 -6.71 4.00
CA ASN A 108 12.52 -7.17 4.14
C ASN A 108 12.72 -8.58 3.58
N THR A 109 11.78 -9.50 3.82
CA THR A 109 11.81 -10.87 3.27
C THR A 109 11.82 -10.85 1.74
N LEU A 110 10.96 -10.01 1.14
CA LEU A 110 10.91 -9.85 -0.32
C LEU A 110 12.18 -9.19 -0.88
N MET A 111 12.75 -8.22 -0.17
CA MET A 111 14.03 -7.59 -0.58
C MET A 111 15.19 -8.60 -0.52
N ASP A 112 15.25 -9.44 0.49
CA ASP A 112 16.24 -10.53 0.60
C ASP A 112 16.07 -11.57 -0.52
N TRP A 113 14.84 -11.83 -0.96
CA TRP A 113 14.56 -12.64 -2.15
C TRP A 113 15.01 -11.96 -3.45
N GLY A 114 15.22 -10.64 -3.44
CA GLY A 114 15.64 -9.82 -4.57
C GLY A 114 14.49 -9.23 -5.36
N MET A 115 13.40 -8.88 -4.69
CA MET A 115 12.26 -8.16 -5.27
C MET A 115 12.69 -6.86 -5.97
N GLN A 116 12.04 -6.54 -7.08
CA GLN A 116 12.27 -5.33 -7.87
C GLN A 116 11.03 -4.45 -7.99
N VAL A 117 9.85 -5.05 -7.84
CA VAL A 117 8.53 -4.38 -7.93
C VAL A 117 7.64 -4.90 -6.82
N LEU A 118 6.95 -4.00 -6.11
CA LEU A 118 6.00 -4.34 -5.05
C LEU A 118 4.57 -3.97 -5.46
N VAL A 119 3.67 -4.95 -5.43
CA VAL A 119 2.22 -4.76 -5.47
C VAL A 119 1.66 -4.91 -4.05
N GLY A 120 1.16 -3.83 -3.49
CA GLY A 120 0.77 -3.75 -2.09
C GLY A 120 1.67 -2.77 -1.31
N PRO A 121 1.63 -2.79 0.04
CA PRO A 121 0.66 -3.50 0.88
C PRO A 121 -0.80 -3.12 0.59
N THR A 122 -1.74 -3.95 1.10
CA THR A 122 -3.17 -3.77 0.79
C THR A 122 -3.82 -2.70 1.65
N THR A 123 -3.58 -2.69 2.97
CA THR A 123 -4.20 -1.75 3.90
C THR A 123 -3.39 -0.47 4.06
N THR A 124 -4.05 0.62 4.45
CA THR A 124 -3.42 1.94 4.60
C THR A 124 -2.27 1.93 5.62
N GLY A 125 -2.49 1.42 6.84
CA GLY A 125 -1.46 1.39 7.88
C GLY A 125 -0.22 0.58 7.48
N ALA A 126 -0.44 -0.58 6.87
CA ALA A 126 0.61 -1.42 6.31
C ALA A 126 1.40 -0.70 5.21
N SER A 127 0.70 -0.08 4.25
CA SER A 127 1.32 0.66 3.15
C SER A 127 2.14 1.84 3.64
N MET A 128 1.65 2.63 4.59
CA MET A 128 2.38 3.74 5.19
C MET A 128 3.67 3.28 5.87
N SER A 129 3.64 2.11 6.54
CA SER A 129 4.81 1.55 7.22
C SER A 129 5.94 1.14 6.25
N VAL A 130 5.60 0.77 5.02
CA VAL A 130 6.56 0.27 4.00
C VAL A 130 6.95 1.35 3.00
N ALA A 131 6.10 2.35 2.77
CA ALA A 131 6.28 3.35 1.71
C ALA A 131 7.60 4.13 1.80
N ASP A 132 8.05 4.48 3.02
CA ASP A 132 9.31 5.19 3.21
C ASP A 132 10.53 4.31 2.89
N ALA A 133 10.48 3.01 3.22
CA ALA A 133 11.52 2.06 2.85
C ALA A 133 11.59 1.91 1.32
N CYS A 134 10.46 1.68 0.67
CA CYS A 134 10.38 1.63 -0.80
C CYS A 134 10.93 2.90 -1.46
N TYR A 135 10.62 4.07 -0.91
CA TYR A 135 11.12 5.34 -1.43
C TYR A 135 12.64 5.44 -1.33
N ASN A 136 13.20 5.08 -0.18
CA ASN A 136 14.64 5.15 0.06
C ASN A 136 15.41 4.11 -0.75
N ASP A 137 14.90 2.89 -0.88
CA ASP A 137 15.49 1.78 -1.63
C ASP A 137 15.27 1.92 -3.14
N ARG A 138 14.47 2.92 -3.57
CA ARG A 138 14.06 3.14 -4.96
C ARG A 138 13.31 1.95 -5.57
N THR A 139 12.66 1.15 -4.73
CA THR A 139 11.76 0.07 -5.15
C THR A 139 10.45 0.67 -5.63
N PHE A 140 9.99 0.27 -6.83
CA PHE A 140 8.66 0.66 -7.31
C PHE A 140 7.60 -0.01 -6.45
N MET A 141 6.69 0.78 -5.90
CA MET A 141 5.55 0.32 -5.10
C MET A 141 4.24 0.82 -5.71
N ILE A 142 3.28 -0.07 -5.83
CA ILE A 142 1.90 0.29 -6.18
C ILE A 142 0.93 -0.44 -5.27
N THR A 143 0.18 0.32 -4.47
CA THR A 143 -0.90 -0.26 -3.67
C THR A 143 -2.21 -0.23 -4.44
N PRO A 144 -2.94 -1.35 -4.54
CA PRO A 144 -4.24 -1.37 -5.20
C PRO A 144 -5.38 -0.83 -4.32
N SER A 145 -5.21 -0.81 -3.00
CA SER A 145 -6.32 -0.58 -2.07
C SER A 145 -6.05 0.47 -0.97
N ALA A 146 -4.80 0.65 -0.52
CA ALA A 146 -4.51 1.64 0.52
C ALA A 146 -4.84 3.06 0.03
N SER A 147 -5.74 3.75 0.74
CA SER A 147 -6.44 4.93 0.24
C SER A 147 -6.03 6.25 0.90
N ALA A 148 -5.24 6.25 1.98
CA ALA A 148 -4.73 7.49 2.56
C ALA A 148 -3.76 8.20 1.60
N VAL A 149 -3.90 9.53 1.51
CA VAL A 149 -3.03 10.35 0.65
C VAL A 149 -1.56 10.33 1.08
N ASP A 150 -1.30 10.08 2.36
CA ASP A 150 0.05 10.04 2.93
C ASP A 150 0.89 8.83 2.48
N VAL A 151 0.24 7.80 1.95
CA VAL A 151 0.95 6.65 1.36
C VAL A 151 1.90 7.10 0.25
N THR A 152 1.44 7.99 -0.63
CA THR A 152 2.20 8.45 -1.79
C THR A 152 2.84 9.83 -1.63
N ALA A 153 2.46 10.58 -0.59
CA ALA A 153 2.89 11.96 -0.41
C ALA A 153 4.41 12.10 -0.39
N GLY A 154 4.94 12.91 -1.31
CA GLY A 154 6.39 13.19 -1.44
C GLY A 154 7.24 12.03 -1.98
N LYS A 155 6.63 10.96 -2.50
CA LYS A 155 7.31 9.75 -2.99
C LYS A 155 7.03 9.54 -4.48
N ASP A 156 8.04 9.69 -5.34
CA ASP A 156 7.90 9.63 -6.79
C ASP A 156 7.92 8.20 -7.38
N ASN A 157 8.14 7.20 -6.54
CA ASN A 157 8.15 5.77 -6.89
C ASN A 157 7.09 4.95 -6.14
N VAL A 158 6.19 5.61 -5.40
CA VAL A 158 5.08 4.99 -4.67
C VAL A 158 3.77 5.50 -5.23
N PHE A 159 2.91 4.57 -5.64
CA PHE A 159 1.65 4.86 -6.34
C PHE A 159 0.48 4.16 -5.66
N GLN A 160 -0.72 4.69 -5.85
CA GLN A 160 -1.98 4.05 -5.45
C GLN A 160 -2.98 4.07 -6.62
N VAL A 161 -3.76 3.00 -6.74
CA VAL A 161 -4.75 2.83 -7.83
C VAL A 161 -6.13 3.30 -7.39
N CYS A 162 -6.47 3.08 -6.12
CA CYS A 162 -7.80 3.39 -5.58
C CYS A 162 -8.03 4.90 -5.42
N PHE A 163 -9.29 5.26 -5.18
CA PHE A 163 -9.68 6.59 -4.72
C PHE A 163 -9.12 6.87 -3.31
N THR A 164 -9.15 8.12 -2.88
CA THR A 164 -8.54 8.53 -1.60
C THR A 164 -9.56 8.65 -0.47
N ASP A 165 -9.08 8.54 0.78
CA ASP A 165 -9.91 8.73 1.98
C ASP A 165 -10.66 10.07 1.98
N PRO A 166 -10.05 11.21 1.63
CA PRO A 166 -10.78 12.47 1.46
C PRO A 166 -11.95 12.38 0.48
N ASN A 167 -11.78 11.65 -0.62
CA ASN A 167 -12.87 11.45 -1.59
C ASN A 167 -14.01 10.61 -0.98
N GLN A 168 -13.70 9.56 -0.24
CA GLN A 168 -14.72 8.73 0.41
C GLN A 168 -15.52 9.53 1.43
N GLY A 169 -14.84 10.29 2.31
CA GLY A 169 -15.47 11.12 3.32
C GLY A 169 -16.37 12.20 2.70
N THR A 170 -15.82 12.98 1.77
CA THR A 170 -16.55 14.07 1.10
C THR A 170 -17.74 13.54 0.30
N SER A 171 -17.53 12.53 -0.55
CA SER A 171 -18.62 11.96 -1.38
C SER A 171 -19.72 11.31 -0.56
N SER A 172 -19.37 10.70 0.59
CA SER A 172 -20.36 10.15 1.51
C SER A 172 -21.21 11.23 2.14
N ALA A 173 -20.60 12.33 2.60
CA ALA A 173 -21.32 13.49 3.15
C ALA A 173 -22.20 14.15 2.07
N ASP A 174 -21.70 14.32 0.85
CA ASP A 174 -22.48 14.85 -0.28
C ASP A 174 -23.71 14.01 -0.54
N TYR A 175 -23.53 12.70 -0.66
CA TYR A 175 -24.64 11.79 -0.92
C TYR A 175 -25.70 11.81 0.18
N ILE A 176 -25.27 11.80 1.46
CA ILE A 176 -26.20 11.84 2.60
C ILE A 176 -26.94 13.17 2.65
N ALA A 177 -26.25 14.30 2.42
CA ALA A 177 -26.87 15.61 2.38
C ALA A 177 -27.94 15.73 1.29
N GLU A 178 -27.68 15.16 0.11
CA GLU A 178 -28.60 15.21 -1.02
C GLU A 178 -29.79 14.26 -0.87
N ASN A 179 -29.56 13.02 -0.37
CA ASN A 179 -30.55 11.95 -0.41
C ASN A 179 -31.20 11.68 0.95
N MET A 180 -30.62 12.15 2.06
CA MET A 180 -31.07 11.93 3.44
C MET A 180 -31.01 13.22 4.26
N PRO A 181 -31.69 14.31 3.85
CA PRO A 181 -31.52 15.64 4.44
C PRO A 181 -31.94 15.73 5.92
N ASP A 182 -32.77 14.80 6.39
CA ASP A 182 -33.23 14.72 7.79
C ASP A 182 -32.37 13.77 8.64
N ALA A 183 -31.20 13.32 8.13
CA ALA A 183 -30.33 12.42 8.85
C ALA A 183 -29.76 13.07 10.11
N LYS A 184 -29.92 12.41 11.24
CA LYS A 184 -29.17 12.63 12.47
C LYS A 184 -28.08 11.58 12.52
N ILE A 185 -26.84 12.02 12.31
CA ILE A 185 -25.73 11.13 12.00
C ILE A 185 -24.96 10.82 13.27
N ALA A 186 -24.78 9.53 13.55
CA ALA A 186 -23.71 9.05 14.41
C ALA A 186 -22.55 8.61 13.52
N VAL A 187 -21.31 8.93 13.89
CA VAL A 187 -20.12 8.38 13.26
C VAL A 187 -19.46 7.40 14.22
N LEU A 188 -19.16 6.20 13.72
CA LEU A 188 -18.46 5.18 14.47
C LEU A 188 -17.19 4.80 13.73
N TYR A 189 -16.03 5.15 14.30
CA TYR A 189 -14.75 4.99 13.61
C TYR A 189 -13.65 4.45 14.53
N ARG A 190 -12.63 3.86 13.91
CA ARG A 190 -11.45 3.33 14.57
C ARG A 190 -10.38 4.43 14.68
N ASN A 191 -10.04 4.83 15.91
CA ASN A 191 -9.17 5.98 16.16
C ASN A 191 -7.67 5.67 16.24
N ASP A 192 -7.27 4.43 16.04
CA ASP A 192 -5.88 3.98 15.90
C ASP A 192 -5.57 3.47 14.47
N ASP A 193 -6.42 3.80 13.50
CA ASP A 193 -6.26 3.42 12.09
C ASP A 193 -6.34 4.66 11.18
N ALA A 194 -5.28 4.88 10.40
CA ALA A 194 -5.16 6.06 9.53
C ALA A 194 -6.24 6.12 8.44
N TYR A 195 -6.68 4.96 7.91
CA TYR A 195 -7.78 4.84 6.96
C TYR A 195 -9.09 5.35 7.57
N SER A 196 -9.46 4.80 8.72
CA SER A 196 -10.71 5.14 9.40
C SER A 196 -10.75 6.60 9.84
N GLN A 197 -9.64 7.12 10.38
CA GLN A 197 -9.50 8.54 10.75
C GLN A 197 -9.56 9.47 9.54
N GLY A 198 -8.86 9.15 8.46
CA GLY A 198 -8.81 10.02 7.27
C GLY A 198 -10.19 10.23 6.63
N ILE A 199 -10.99 9.16 6.58
CA ILE A 199 -12.37 9.25 6.08
C ILE A 199 -13.26 9.98 7.09
N HIS A 200 -13.14 9.68 8.40
CA HIS A 200 -13.89 10.36 9.46
C HIS A 200 -13.69 11.86 9.40
N ASP A 201 -12.44 12.33 9.41
CA ASP A 201 -12.12 13.75 9.49
C ASP A 201 -12.67 14.55 8.31
N THR A 202 -12.57 13.97 7.10
CA THR A 202 -13.10 14.60 5.90
C THR A 202 -14.62 14.55 5.83
N PHE A 203 -15.23 13.46 6.27
CA PHE A 203 -16.69 13.33 6.37
C PHE A 203 -17.28 14.34 7.36
N VAL A 204 -16.75 14.42 8.58
CA VAL A 204 -17.26 15.31 9.62
C VAL A 204 -17.09 16.78 9.21
N LYS A 205 -15.95 17.10 8.59
CA LYS A 205 -15.73 18.46 8.05
C LYS A 205 -16.78 18.81 7.00
N GLU A 206 -16.96 17.98 6.00
CA GLU A 206 -17.92 18.23 4.90
C GLU A 206 -19.35 18.24 5.41
N ALA A 207 -19.72 17.33 6.30
CA ALA A 207 -21.02 17.31 6.96
C ALA A 207 -21.30 18.62 7.72
N THR A 208 -20.30 19.15 8.43
CA THR A 208 -20.37 20.42 9.14
C THR A 208 -20.55 21.59 8.18
N ASP A 209 -19.76 21.64 7.11
CA ASP A 209 -19.82 22.69 6.09
C ASP A 209 -21.19 22.73 5.40
N LYS A 210 -21.85 21.59 5.29
CA LYS A 210 -23.22 21.44 4.75
C LYS A 210 -24.34 21.65 5.79
N GLY A 211 -23.98 21.88 7.06
CA GLY A 211 -24.96 22.06 8.14
C GLY A 211 -25.72 20.79 8.52
N MET A 212 -25.15 19.60 8.25
CA MET A 212 -25.75 18.33 8.64
C MET A 212 -25.62 18.09 10.14
N ALA A 213 -26.56 17.32 10.71
CA ALA A 213 -26.58 17.04 12.15
C ALA A 213 -25.73 15.80 12.49
N VAL A 214 -24.44 15.97 12.75
CA VAL A 214 -23.62 14.97 13.42
C VAL A 214 -23.89 15.06 14.93
N VAL A 215 -24.65 14.09 15.45
CA VAL A 215 -25.18 14.13 16.83
C VAL A 215 -24.36 13.28 17.80
N TYR A 216 -23.51 12.39 17.30
CA TYR A 216 -22.67 11.52 18.10
C TYR A 216 -21.44 11.07 17.32
N GLU A 217 -20.31 11.00 18.01
CA GLU A 217 -19.08 10.40 17.50
C GLU A 217 -18.61 9.35 18.51
N GLY A 218 -18.52 8.10 18.09
CA GLY A 218 -18.05 6.96 18.88
C GLY A 218 -16.75 6.41 18.31
N THR A 219 -15.80 6.11 19.20
CA THR A 219 -14.51 5.56 18.79
C THR A 219 -14.26 4.17 19.38
N PHE A 220 -13.39 3.44 18.72
CA PHE A 220 -12.81 2.19 19.22
C PHE A 220 -11.38 2.05 18.71
N THR A 221 -10.64 1.09 19.27
CA THR A 221 -9.30 0.68 18.85
C THR A 221 -9.32 -0.75 18.37
N ASN A 222 -8.24 -1.22 17.75
CA ASN A 222 -8.11 -2.61 17.35
C ASN A 222 -8.43 -3.58 18.51
N ASP A 223 -7.88 -3.31 19.69
CA ASP A 223 -8.04 -4.18 20.86
C ASP A 223 -9.46 -4.19 21.43
N SER A 224 -10.28 -3.19 21.12
CA SER A 224 -11.66 -3.07 21.58
C SER A 224 -12.72 -3.36 20.51
N ALA A 225 -12.32 -3.86 19.34
CA ALA A 225 -13.19 -4.09 18.17
C ALA A 225 -14.13 -5.29 18.31
N THR A 226 -14.51 -5.70 19.52
CA THR A 226 -15.37 -6.86 19.78
C THR A 226 -16.68 -6.51 20.47
N ASP A 227 -16.78 -5.33 21.10
CA ASP A 227 -17.99 -4.86 21.78
C ASP A 227 -18.22 -3.36 21.50
N PHE A 228 -19.33 -3.07 20.86
CA PHE A 228 -19.78 -1.74 20.45
C PHE A 228 -21.03 -1.27 21.19
N SER A 229 -21.44 -1.98 22.24
CA SER A 229 -22.68 -1.70 22.98
C SER A 229 -22.73 -0.27 23.55
N VAL A 230 -21.59 0.24 24.02
CA VAL A 230 -21.48 1.62 24.54
C VAL A 230 -21.66 2.64 23.43
N GLN A 231 -21.01 2.46 22.30
CA GLN A 231 -21.09 3.37 21.16
C GLN A 231 -22.49 3.36 20.54
N LEU A 232 -23.11 2.18 20.40
CA LEU A 232 -24.46 2.03 19.89
C LEU A 232 -25.50 2.64 20.85
N ALA A 233 -25.35 2.45 22.17
CA ALA A 233 -26.23 3.08 23.16
C ALA A 233 -26.09 4.61 23.14
N GLY A 234 -24.85 5.13 22.96
CA GLY A 234 -24.59 6.56 22.78
C GLY A 234 -25.29 7.12 21.56
N ALA A 235 -25.11 6.50 20.40
CA ALA A 235 -25.76 6.88 19.15
C ALA A 235 -27.30 6.87 19.26
N GLN A 236 -27.86 5.80 19.84
CA GLN A 236 -29.31 5.68 20.07
C GLN A 236 -29.83 6.78 21.01
N THR A 237 -29.13 7.06 22.11
CA THR A 237 -29.49 8.10 23.09
C THR A 237 -29.43 9.49 22.47
N ALA A 238 -28.46 9.76 21.58
CA ALA A 238 -28.36 11.01 20.82
C ALA A 238 -29.45 11.14 19.74
N GLY A 239 -30.24 10.09 19.51
CA GLY A 239 -31.33 10.07 18.55
C GLY A 239 -30.85 9.94 17.11
N ALA A 240 -29.68 9.34 16.89
CA ALA A 240 -29.16 9.08 15.55
C ALA A 240 -30.07 8.10 14.81
N ASN A 241 -30.43 8.44 13.57
CA ASN A 241 -31.17 7.58 12.65
C ASN A 241 -30.32 7.09 11.47
N LEU A 242 -29.07 7.56 11.40
CA LEU A 242 -28.05 7.09 10.47
C LEU A 242 -26.74 6.88 11.26
N VAL A 243 -26.07 5.75 11.01
CA VAL A 243 -24.73 5.47 11.55
C VAL A 243 -23.77 5.33 10.37
N PHE A 244 -22.86 6.30 10.26
CA PHE A 244 -21.76 6.27 9.29
C PHE A 244 -20.58 5.50 9.87
N MET A 245 -20.07 4.55 9.12
CA MET A 245 -19.04 3.61 9.60
C MET A 245 -17.88 3.53 8.59
N PRO A 246 -16.87 4.41 8.68
CA PRO A 246 -15.64 4.32 7.90
C PRO A 246 -14.70 3.28 8.52
N ILE A 247 -15.09 2.01 8.45
CA ILE A 247 -14.40 0.88 9.10
C ILE A 247 -14.43 -0.35 8.20
N TYR A 248 -13.60 -1.34 8.51
CA TYR A 248 -13.55 -2.61 7.78
C TYR A 248 -14.76 -3.50 8.09
N TYR A 249 -15.02 -4.48 7.21
CA TYR A 249 -16.24 -5.32 7.24
C TYR A 249 -16.42 -6.11 8.53
N GLN A 250 -15.34 -6.59 9.15
CA GLN A 250 -15.45 -7.45 10.32
C GLN A 250 -15.99 -6.70 11.56
N PRO A 251 -15.38 -5.57 12.03
CA PRO A 251 -16.00 -4.78 13.08
C PRO A 251 -17.40 -4.26 12.68
N ALA A 252 -17.60 -3.90 11.42
CA ALA A 252 -18.92 -3.48 10.94
C ALA A 252 -19.98 -4.58 11.12
N SER A 253 -19.66 -5.83 10.82
CA SER A 253 -20.57 -6.98 11.01
C SER A 253 -20.96 -7.16 12.47
N ILE A 254 -20.01 -6.96 13.39
CA ILE A 254 -20.28 -7.03 14.85
C ILE A 254 -21.20 -5.88 15.27
N VAL A 255 -20.94 -4.64 14.79
CA VAL A 255 -21.82 -3.49 15.02
C VAL A 255 -23.24 -3.77 14.59
N LEU A 256 -23.44 -4.30 13.38
CA LEU A 256 -24.76 -4.63 12.84
C LEU A 256 -25.47 -5.69 13.71
N ALA A 257 -24.76 -6.76 14.11
CA ALA A 257 -25.29 -7.82 14.94
C ALA A 257 -25.71 -7.30 16.33
N GLN A 258 -24.88 -6.47 16.96
CA GLN A 258 -25.17 -5.89 18.28
C GLN A 258 -26.29 -4.86 18.22
N ALA A 259 -26.33 -3.99 17.22
CA ALA A 259 -27.44 -3.06 17.01
C ALA A 259 -28.79 -3.80 16.89
N LYS A 260 -28.81 -4.88 16.11
CA LYS A 260 -29.98 -5.76 15.97
C LYS A 260 -30.39 -6.35 17.34
N ALA A 261 -29.45 -6.84 18.12
CA ALA A 261 -29.72 -7.42 19.44
C ALA A 261 -30.27 -6.36 20.43
N MET A 262 -29.85 -5.09 20.31
CA MET A 262 -30.33 -3.97 21.10
C MET A 262 -31.68 -3.42 20.62
N GLY A 263 -32.23 -3.90 19.49
CA GLY A 263 -33.42 -3.33 18.87
C GLY A 263 -33.22 -1.93 18.30
N TYR A 264 -31.95 -1.54 18.01
CA TYR A 264 -31.60 -0.27 17.38
C TYR A 264 -31.44 -0.49 15.88
N ALA A 265 -32.29 0.14 15.08
CA ALA A 265 -32.37 -0.05 13.63
C ALA A 265 -32.24 1.26 12.85
N PRO A 266 -31.10 1.95 12.94
CA PRO A 266 -30.81 3.12 12.09
C PRO A 266 -30.50 2.67 10.65
N THR A 267 -30.40 3.62 9.73
CA THR A 267 -29.70 3.37 8.47
C THR A 267 -28.21 3.24 8.74
N PHE A 268 -27.57 2.16 8.30
CA PHE A 268 -26.13 2.02 8.33
C PHE A 268 -25.56 2.42 6.98
N PHE A 269 -24.50 3.25 7.00
CA PHE A 269 -23.84 3.74 5.81
C PHE A 269 -22.33 3.48 5.96
N GLY A 270 -21.75 2.78 5.02
CA GLY A 270 -20.34 2.40 5.01
C GLY A 270 -19.62 2.93 3.80
N VAL A 271 -18.35 2.59 3.72
CA VAL A 271 -17.40 2.94 2.66
C VAL A 271 -16.84 1.65 2.04
N ASP A 272 -15.78 1.73 1.24
CA ASP A 272 -15.19 0.56 0.57
C ASP A 272 -14.79 -0.57 1.53
N GLY A 273 -14.35 -0.23 2.75
CA GLY A 273 -14.02 -1.22 3.78
C GLY A 273 -15.19 -2.09 4.24
N MET A 274 -16.42 -1.83 3.78
CA MET A 274 -17.58 -2.68 4.01
C MET A 274 -17.68 -3.85 3.01
N ASP A 275 -16.81 -3.90 1.99
CA ASP A 275 -16.77 -5.04 1.07
C ASP A 275 -16.50 -6.34 1.84
N GLY A 276 -17.29 -7.37 1.55
CA GLY A 276 -17.25 -8.63 2.29
C GLY A 276 -18.29 -8.76 3.42
N ILE A 277 -19.03 -7.69 3.79
CA ILE A 277 -20.01 -7.75 4.89
C ILE A 277 -21.21 -8.69 4.60
N LEU A 278 -21.44 -9.02 3.35
CA LEU A 278 -22.52 -9.91 2.89
C LEU A 278 -22.05 -11.32 2.57
N THR A 279 -20.77 -11.62 2.74
CA THR A 279 -20.15 -12.95 2.50
C THR A 279 -19.84 -13.71 3.81
#